data_efa032f7662922be42069d9e92946af0
#
_entry.id   efa032f7662922be42069d9e92946af0
#
_cell.length_a   1.000
_cell.length_b   1.000
_cell.length_c   1.000
_cell.angle_alpha   90.00
_cell.angle_beta   90.00
_cell.angle_gamma   90.00
#
_symmetry.space_group_name_H-M   'P 1'
#
loop_
_entity.id
_entity.type
_entity.pdbx_description
1 polymer ?
#
loop_
_entity_poly.entity_id
_entity_poly.type
_entity_poly.pdbx_seq_one_letter_code
_entity_poly.pdbx_strand_id
1 'polypeptide(L)'
;MTSAPASTALVPVSKARTGVLLLNLGTPDSPAPGDVRRYLRQFLSDPRVLDIGGLGRWMLLNLIILPTRPKKSGEAYAKIWDATRGSPLLYHSQDLATGVRAALGDVPVALGMRYGRPSLDSALDELERAHCTRVIVLPLYPQYASSSTGSSLEELFRILGKRWNVPAIDVVPPFYDAPPFERALAAVGAPVHAEFRPDHVLMSFHGLPERQIRKSDPSGAHCLAQASCCDRISDANANCYRAQSYHTARVLAGNLGLGATDYTVCFQSRLGRTPWIEPHTDKVLVDLAKAGKKRLLVFCPAFVADCLETLEEIAMRARADFMAAGGEDLRLVPSLNAAAPWVDAVVELLRPRL
;
A
#
# COMPACT_ATOMS: atom_id res chain seq x y z
N MET A 1 32.34 64.72 -14.80
CA MET A 1 31.69 63.60 -15.56
C MET A 1 31.80 62.38 -14.67
N THR A 2 30.76 62.12 -13.89
CA THR A 2 30.65 60.94 -12.99
C THR A 2 29.89 59.85 -13.73
N SER A 3 30.57 58.73 -14.07
CA SER A 3 29.96 57.57 -14.68
C SER A 3 29.06 56.84 -13.67
N ALA A 4 27.80 56.64 -14.02
CA ALA A 4 26.86 55.83 -13.22
C ALA A 4 27.32 54.36 -13.20
N PRO A 5 27.16 53.61 -12.08
CA PRO A 5 27.49 52.20 -12.02
C PRO A 5 26.52 51.39 -12.90
N ALA A 6 27.07 50.46 -13.68
CA ALA A 6 26.31 49.52 -14.50
C ALA A 6 25.37 48.67 -13.61
N SER A 7 24.09 48.70 -13.93
CA SER A 7 23.08 47.85 -13.30
C SER A 7 23.45 46.40 -13.56
N THR A 8 23.86 45.66 -12.53
CA THR A 8 24.02 44.22 -12.54
C THR A 8 22.62 43.61 -12.65
N ALA A 9 22.22 43.21 -13.84
CA ALA A 9 21.01 42.43 -14.04
C ALA A 9 21.08 41.15 -13.18
N LEU A 10 20.20 41.02 -12.20
CA LEU A 10 20.08 39.81 -11.39
C LEU A 10 19.82 38.64 -12.34
N VAL A 11 20.76 37.72 -12.41
CA VAL A 11 20.55 36.42 -13.10
C VAL A 11 19.34 35.80 -12.46
N PRO A 12 18.27 35.40 -13.25
CA PRO A 12 17.11 34.79 -12.66
C PRO A 12 17.53 33.52 -11.92
N VAL A 13 17.23 33.50 -10.62
CA VAL A 13 17.39 32.28 -9.80
C VAL A 13 16.60 31.18 -10.49
N SER A 14 17.30 30.12 -10.91
CA SER A 14 16.65 28.94 -11.49
C SER A 14 15.51 28.51 -10.60
N LYS A 15 14.29 28.47 -11.13
CA LYS A 15 13.13 27.97 -10.37
C LYS A 15 13.47 26.60 -9.83
N ALA A 16 13.23 26.38 -8.54
CA ALA A 16 13.40 25.08 -7.91
C ALA A 16 12.65 24.00 -8.72
N ARG A 17 13.37 23.04 -9.27
CA ARG A 17 12.76 21.95 -10.05
C ARG A 17 12.17 20.92 -9.09
N THR A 18 10.87 20.72 -9.18
CA THR A 18 10.15 19.72 -8.39
C THR A 18 10.13 18.38 -9.14
N GLY A 19 10.42 17.29 -8.43
CA GLY A 19 10.22 15.93 -8.90
C GLY A 19 9.24 15.17 -8.00
N VAL A 20 8.73 14.06 -8.48
CA VAL A 20 7.81 13.16 -7.77
C VAL A 20 8.48 11.82 -7.54
N LEU A 21 8.44 11.32 -6.32
CA LEU A 21 8.81 9.95 -5.93
C LEU A 21 7.55 9.17 -5.58
N LEU A 22 7.15 8.23 -6.44
CA LEU A 22 6.17 7.22 -6.10
C LEU A 22 6.87 6.11 -5.31
N LEU A 23 6.34 5.76 -4.14
CA LEU A 23 6.99 4.84 -3.22
C LEU A 23 6.06 3.66 -2.91
N ASN A 24 6.49 2.42 -3.23
CA ASN A 24 5.73 1.22 -2.92
C ASN A 24 6.57 0.20 -2.11
N LEU A 25 5.94 -0.86 -1.65
CA LEU A 25 6.53 -1.83 -0.71
C LEU A 25 7.71 -2.59 -1.33
N GLY A 26 7.48 -3.13 -2.52
CA GLY A 26 8.46 -3.95 -3.20
C GLY A 26 8.13 -5.45 -3.24
N THR A 27 8.98 -6.18 -3.94
CA THR A 27 8.77 -7.59 -4.30
C THR A 27 10.12 -8.26 -4.53
N PRO A 28 10.23 -9.61 -4.49
CA PRO A 28 11.46 -10.30 -4.88
C PRO A 28 11.78 -10.10 -6.39
N ASP A 29 13.05 -10.28 -6.76
CA ASP A 29 13.51 -10.15 -8.15
C ASP A 29 12.98 -11.30 -9.04
N SER A 30 12.74 -12.48 -8.44
CA SER A 30 12.11 -13.64 -9.10
C SER A 30 11.48 -14.56 -8.07
N PRO A 31 10.64 -15.56 -8.49
CA PRO A 31 10.10 -16.58 -7.60
C PRO A 31 11.15 -17.57 -7.07
N ALA A 32 12.39 -17.52 -7.56
CA ALA A 32 13.46 -18.42 -7.12
C ALA A 32 13.71 -18.26 -5.60
N PRO A 33 13.89 -19.38 -4.86
CA PRO A 33 14.06 -19.34 -3.42
C PRO A 33 15.19 -18.41 -2.92
N GLY A 34 16.25 -18.24 -3.71
CA GLY A 34 17.37 -17.33 -3.40
C GLY A 34 16.95 -15.86 -3.40
N ASP A 35 16.19 -15.45 -4.39
CA ASP A 35 15.67 -14.07 -4.54
C ASP A 35 14.61 -13.76 -3.49
N VAL A 36 13.68 -14.69 -3.28
CA VAL A 36 12.69 -14.60 -2.22
C VAL A 36 13.37 -14.53 -0.83
N ARG A 37 14.45 -15.29 -0.61
CA ARG A 37 15.20 -15.23 0.64
C ARG A 37 15.84 -13.86 0.87
N ARG A 38 16.41 -13.23 -0.19
CA ARG A 38 16.97 -11.87 -0.09
C ARG A 38 15.89 -10.85 0.27
N TYR A 39 14.77 -10.90 -0.43
CA TYR A 39 13.62 -10.06 -0.19
C TYR A 39 13.08 -10.22 1.25
N LEU A 40 12.80 -11.45 1.67
CA LEU A 40 12.30 -11.73 3.03
C LEU A 40 13.28 -11.29 4.12
N ARG A 41 14.60 -11.44 3.87
CA ARG A 41 15.62 -10.94 4.80
C ARG A 41 15.54 -9.43 4.97
N GLN A 42 15.44 -8.68 3.87
CA GLN A 42 15.32 -7.22 3.92
C GLN A 42 14.01 -6.80 4.60
N PHE A 43 12.88 -7.39 4.20
CA PHE A 43 11.55 -7.07 4.70
C PHE A 43 11.38 -7.38 6.19
N LEU A 44 11.75 -8.58 6.62
CA LEU A 44 11.53 -9.05 8.00
C LEU A 44 12.65 -8.66 8.97
N SER A 45 13.74 -8.07 8.50
CA SER A 45 14.73 -7.42 9.36
C SER A 45 14.25 -6.08 9.90
N ASP A 46 13.25 -5.48 9.26
CA ASP A 46 12.71 -4.18 9.65
C ASP A 46 12.00 -4.27 11.02
N PRO A 47 12.41 -3.45 12.02
CA PRO A 47 11.79 -3.44 13.33
C PRO A 47 10.36 -2.91 13.32
N ARG A 48 9.93 -2.18 12.28
CA ARG A 48 8.54 -1.74 12.13
C ARG A 48 7.64 -2.85 11.58
N VAL A 49 8.20 -3.83 10.89
CA VAL A 49 7.48 -5.02 10.38
C VAL A 49 7.41 -6.10 11.45
N LEU A 50 8.58 -6.52 11.95
CA LEU A 50 8.68 -7.43 13.08
C LEU A 50 9.09 -6.64 14.35
N ASP A 51 8.11 -6.04 15.00
CA ASP A 51 8.28 -5.16 16.17
C ASP A 51 8.55 -5.94 17.49
N ILE A 52 9.53 -6.82 17.45
CA ILE A 52 10.06 -7.58 18.58
C ILE A 52 11.51 -7.21 18.83
N GLY A 53 12.02 -7.55 20.01
CA GLY A 53 13.39 -7.26 20.40
C GLY A 53 14.43 -7.75 19.39
N GLY A 54 15.53 -7.02 19.19
CA GLY A 54 16.50 -7.25 18.11
C GLY A 54 17.07 -8.68 18.06
N LEU A 55 17.43 -9.25 19.21
CA LEU A 55 17.92 -10.64 19.30
C LEU A 55 16.82 -11.63 18.91
N GLY A 56 15.59 -11.46 19.41
CA GLY A 56 14.46 -12.32 19.08
C GLY A 56 14.12 -12.24 17.58
N ARG A 57 14.14 -11.04 16.99
CA ARG A 57 13.96 -10.84 15.55
C ARG A 57 15.05 -11.53 14.74
N TRP A 58 16.31 -11.39 15.14
CA TRP A 58 17.43 -12.05 14.46
C TRP A 58 17.29 -13.58 14.50
N MET A 59 16.98 -14.15 15.69
CA MET A 59 16.77 -15.60 15.84
C MET A 59 15.59 -16.10 15.02
N LEU A 60 14.43 -15.45 15.12
CA LEU A 60 13.23 -15.81 14.35
C LEU A 60 13.50 -15.78 12.85
N LEU A 61 14.16 -14.72 12.39
CA LEU A 61 14.46 -14.53 10.97
C LEU A 61 15.45 -15.58 10.47
N ASN A 62 16.61 -15.72 11.10
CA ASN A 62 17.71 -16.52 10.56
C ASN A 62 17.57 -18.03 10.85
N LEU A 63 16.97 -18.43 11.97
CA LEU A 63 16.87 -19.83 12.36
C LEU A 63 15.54 -20.48 11.96
N ILE A 64 14.48 -19.69 11.74
CA ILE A 64 13.15 -20.23 11.45
C ILE A 64 12.66 -19.78 10.07
N ILE A 65 12.54 -18.49 9.82
CA ILE A 65 11.88 -17.98 8.62
C ILE A 65 12.72 -18.23 7.36
N LEU A 66 13.95 -17.75 7.33
CA LEU A 66 14.80 -17.86 6.14
C LEU A 66 15.19 -19.30 5.76
N PRO A 67 15.29 -20.28 6.66
CA PRO A 67 15.45 -21.67 6.28
C PRO A 67 14.20 -22.31 5.65
N THR A 68 12.99 -21.91 6.08
CA THR A 68 11.75 -22.66 5.78
C THR A 68 10.82 -21.95 4.78
N ARG A 69 10.71 -20.62 4.84
CA ARG A 69 9.72 -19.84 4.08
C ARG A 69 10.07 -19.59 2.62
N PRO A 70 11.33 -19.38 2.20
CA PRO A 70 11.64 -18.94 0.83
C PRO A 70 11.09 -19.86 -0.25
N LYS A 71 11.15 -21.17 -0.08
CA LYS A 71 10.60 -22.13 -1.03
C LYS A 71 9.08 -21.99 -1.16
N LYS A 72 8.36 -22.06 -0.02
CA LYS A 72 6.89 -21.94 0.00
C LYS A 72 6.41 -20.59 -0.53
N SER A 73 7.08 -19.50 -0.16
CA SER A 73 6.73 -18.17 -0.69
C SER A 73 7.06 -18.06 -2.18
N GLY A 74 8.18 -18.67 -2.64
CA GLY A 74 8.52 -18.73 -4.07
C GLY A 74 7.47 -19.47 -4.89
N GLU A 75 6.95 -20.58 -4.40
CA GLU A 75 5.84 -21.33 -5.02
C GLU A 75 4.57 -20.47 -5.13
N ALA A 76 4.28 -19.65 -4.12
CA ALA A 76 3.14 -18.72 -4.16
C ALA A 76 3.37 -17.58 -5.16
N TYR A 77 4.58 -16.98 -5.19
CA TYR A 77 4.95 -15.98 -6.19
C TYR A 77 4.89 -16.56 -7.62
N ALA A 78 5.34 -17.79 -7.83
CA ALA A 78 5.32 -18.44 -9.15
C ALA A 78 3.92 -18.52 -9.75
N LYS A 79 2.86 -18.66 -8.94
CA LYS A 79 1.47 -18.72 -9.40
C LYS A 79 0.96 -17.41 -10.01
N ILE A 80 1.51 -16.27 -9.58
CA ILE A 80 1.09 -14.94 -10.01
C ILE A 80 2.13 -14.24 -10.90
N TRP A 81 3.26 -14.91 -11.15
CA TRP A 81 4.39 -14.31 -11.86
C TRP A 81 4.11 -14.25 -13.35
N ASP A 82 4.18 -13.06 -13.94
CA ASP A 82 4.10 -12.91 -15.38
C ASP A 82 5.43 -13.31 -16.03
N ALA A 83 5.38 -14.14 -17.08
CA ALA A 83 6.56 -14.69 -17.73
C ALA A 83 7.45 -13.61 -18.39
N THR A 84 6.86 -12.47 -18.78
CA THR A 84 7.54 -11.38 -19.49
C THR A 84 7.78 -10.16 -18.61
N ARG A 85 6.83 -9.85 -17.71
CA ARG A 85 6.81 -8.63 -16.92
C ARG A 85 7.24 -8.85 -15.45
N GLY A 86 7.25 -10.09 -14.98
CA GLY A 86 7.65 -10.43 -13.63
C GLY A 86 6.55 -10.22 -12.58
N SER A 87 6.88 -9.59 -11.46
CA SER A 87 5.96 -9.37 -10.35
C SER A 87 4.84 -8.38 -10.69
N PRO A 88 3.55 -8.74 -10.44
CA PRO A 88 2.42 -7.82 -10.62
C PRO A 88 2.60 -6.48 -9.89
N LEU A 89 3.02 -6.51 -8.64
CA LEU A 89 3.26 -5.28 -7.88
C LEU A 89 4.26 -4.35 -8.58
N LEU A 90 5.32 -4.91 -9.15
CA LEU A 90 6.35 -4.13 -9.83
C LEU A 90 5.83 -3.52 -11.13
N TYR A 91 5.32 -4.37 -12.03
CA TYR A 91 4.92 -3.85 -13.34
C TYR A 91 3.71 -2.91 -13.28
N HIS A 92 2.75 -3.14 -12.38
CA HIS A 92 1.64 -2.19 -12.17
C HIS A 92 2.12 -0.87 -11.59
N SER A 93 3.11 -0.89 -10.67
CA SER A 93 3.72 0.34 -10.17
C SER A 93 4.49 1.10 -11.26
N GLN A 94 5.15 0.39 -12.18
CA GLN A 94 5.85 0.98 -13.33
C GLN A 94 4.87 1.59 -14.34
N ASP A 95 3.76 0.90 -14.62
CA ASP A 95 2.69 1.40 -15.49
C ASP A 95 2.05 2.66 -14.89
N LEU A 96 1.77 2.65 -13.58
CA LEU A 96 1.28 3.84 -12.87
C LEU A 96 2.27 5.00 -13.00
N ALA A 97 3.56 4.76 -12.72
CA ALA A 97 4.59 5.79 -12.84
C ALA A 97 4.66 6.35 -14.28
N THR A 98 4.49 5.50 -15.28
CA THR A 98 4.45 5.90 -16.70
C THR A 98 3.23 6.76 -17.00
N GLY A 99 2.04 6.36 -16.53
CA GLY A 99 0.81 7.14 -16.69
C GLY A 99 0.89 8.51 -16.01
N VAL A 100 1.39 8.54 -14.76
CA VAL A 100 1.57 9.79 -14.00
C VAL A 100 2.60 10.70 -14.67
N ARG A 101 3.72 10.15 -15.18
CA ARG A 101 4.73 10.91 -15.93
C ARG A 101 4.12 11.55 -17.20
N ALA A 102 3.34 10.80 -17.95
CA ALA A 102 2.66 11.30 -19.14
C ALA A 102 1.67 12.45 -18.80
N ALA A 103 0.94 12.32 -17.69
CA ALA A 103 -0.05 13.31 -17.27
C ALA A 103 0.56 14.58 -16.63
N LEU A 104 1.75 14.48 -16.04
CA LEU A 104 2.47 15.61 -15.43
C LEU A 104 3.45 16.32 -16.38
N GLY A 105 3.70 15.78 -17.58
CA GLY A 105 4.55 16.39 -18.60
C GLY A 105 6.01 16.51 -18.16
N ASP A 106 6.51 17.75 -17.98
CA ASP A 106 7.91 18.03 -17.69
C ASP A 106 8.34 17.74 -16.24
N VAL A 107 7.43 17.29 -15.38
CA VAL A 107 7.74 16.95 -14.00
C VAL A 107 8.40 15.56 -13.95
N PRO A 108 9.66 15.43 -13.46
CA PRO A 108 10.29 14.13 -13.30
C PRO A 108 9.53 13.25 -12.30
N VAL A 109 9.25 12.00 -12.68
CA VAL A 109 8.58 11.02 -11.83
C VAL A 109 9.45 9.77 -11.74
N ALA A 110 9.89 9.43 -10.54
CA ALA A 110 10.64 8.21 -10.24
C ALA A 110 9.80 7.24 -9.39
N LEU A 111 10.07 5.95 -9.55
CA LEU A 111 9.48 4.88 -8.74
C LEU A 111 10.57 4.30 -7.84
N GLY A 112 10.30 4.21 -6.53
CA GLY A 112 11.16 3.55 -5.56
C GLY A 112 10.41 2.50 -4.76
N MET A 113 11.07 1.37 -4.51
CA MET A 113 10.56 0.30 -3.66
C MET A 113 11.24 0.36 -2.29
N ARG A 114 10.46 0.18 -1.24
CA ARG A 114 11.00 0.10 0.14
C ARG A 114 11.92 -1.11 0.28
N TYR A 115 11.55 -2.24 -0.33
CA TYR A 115 12.33 -3.48 -0.35
C TYR A 115 12.48 -3.97 -1.79
N GLY A 116 13.69 -4.44 -2.14
CA GLY A 116 13.98 -4.91 -3.49
C GLY A 116 14.30 -3.78 -4.47
N ARG A 117 13.86 -3.92 -5.73
CA ARG A 117 14.22 -3.02 -6.83
C ARG A 117 12.98 -2.54 -7.61
N PRO A 118 13.03 -1.29 -8.20
CA PRO A 118 14.08 -0.28 -8.06
C PRO A 118 14.16 0.24 -6.62
N SER A 119 15.36 0.45 -6.08
CA SER A 119 15.52 0.91 -4.71
C SER A 119 15.15 2.38 -4.55
N LEU A 120 14.82 2.81 -3.31
CA LEU A 120 14.62 4.23 -3.00
C LEU A 120 15.85 5.06 -3.35
N ASP A 121 17.04 4.51 -3.12
CA ASP A 121 18.30 5.21 -3.44
C ASP A 121 18.44 5.46 -4.94
N SER A 122 18.20 4.42 -5.78
CA SER A 122 18.22 4.56 -7.23
C SER A 122 17.17 5.53 -7.78
N ALA A 123 15.99 5.58 -7.15
CA ALA A 123 14.93 6.53 -7.53
C ALA A 123 15.31 7.97 -7.17
N LEU A 124 15.94 8.18 -6.02
CA LEU A 124 16.49 9.49 -5.65
C LEU A 124 17.62 9.93 -6.58
N ASP A 125 18.50 9.00 -7.02
CA ASP A 125 19.54 9.29 -8.01
C ASP A 125 18.95 9.71 -9.37
N GLU A 126 17.83 9.12 -9.77
CA GLU A 126 17.09 9.53 -10.98
C GLU A 126 16.62 10.99 -10.88
N LEU A 127 16.02 11.36 -9.74
CA LEU A 127 15.56 12.72 -9.51
C LEU A 127 16.71 13.72 -9.36
N GLU A 128 17.83 13.32 -8.74
CA GLU A 128 19.04 14.16 -8.64
C GLU A 128 19.64 14.40 -10.03
N ARG A 129 19.76 13.38 -10.88
CA ARG A 129 20.21 13.53 -12.28
C ARG A 129 19.27 14.41 -13.12
N ALA A 130 17.98 14.45 -12.76
CA ALA A 130 17.01 15.39 -13.32
C ALA A 130 17.08 16.79 -12.70
N HIS A 131 18.07 17.07 -11.84
CA HIS A 131 18.28 18.35 -11.15
C HIS A 131 17.10 18.79 -10.28
N CYS A 132 16.35 17.84 -9.68
CA CYS A 132 15.29 18.18 -8.76
C CYS A 132 15.86 18.66 -7.42
N THR A 133 15.47 19.86 -7.00
CA THR A 133 15.83 20.44 -5.71
C THR A 133 14.71 20.34 -4.68
N ARG A 134 13.53 19.90 -5.11
CA ARG A 134 12.36 19.55 -4.28
C ARG A 134 11.79 18.22 -4.76
N VAL A 135 11.41 17.35 -3.83
CA VAL A 135 10.81 16.05 -4.13
C VAL A 135 9.51 15.90 -3.36
N ILE A 136 8.42 15.69 -4.10
CA ILE A 136 7.14 15.29 -3.53
C ILE A 136 7.13 13.76 -3.47
N VAL A 137 6.97 13.22 -2.28
CA VAL A 137 6.94 11.77 -2.02
C VAL A 137 5.50 11.32 -1.83
N LEU A 138 5.04 10.40 -2.65
CA LEU A 138 3.74 9.76 -2.51
C LEU A 138 3.94 8.28 -2.14
N PRO A 139 3.84 7.92 -0.84
CA PRO A 139 3.74 6.52 -0.44
C PRO A 139 2.43 5.94 -0.95
N LEU A 140 2.50 4.85 -1.71
CA LEU A 140 1.34 4.20 -2.33
C LEU A 140 0.60 3.29 -1.34
N TYR A 141 0.39 3.79 -0.12
CA TYR A 141 -0.35 3.14 0.96
C TYR A 141 -1.47 4.08 1.42
N PRO A 142 -2.73 3.80 1.06
CA PRO A 142 -3.82 4.70 1.39
C PRO A 142 -3.98 4.92 2.89
N GLN A 143 -3.93 3.83 3.69
CA GLN A 143 -4.04 3.86 5.13
C GLN A 143 -2.66 3.88 5.78
N TYR A 144 -2.50 4.63 6.85
CA TYR A 144 -1.25 4.70 7.61
C TYR A 144 -0.99 3.40 8.38
N ALA A 145 0.20 2.84 8.19
CA ALA A 145 0.74 1.84 9.09
C ALA A 145 2.24 2.12 9.35
N SER A 146 2.67 1.89 10.59
CA SER A 146 4.10 2.01 10.92
C SER A 146 4.97 1.06 10.09
N SER A 147 4.44 -0.13 9.75
CA SER A 147 5.12 -1.16 8.95
C SER A 147 5.14 -0.89 7.44
N SER A 148 4.37 0.07 6.94
CA SER A 148 4.39 0.50 5.53
C SER A 148 4.87 1.95 5.39
N THR A 149 4.00 2.93 5.63
CA THR A 149 4.34 4.37 5.53
C THR A 149 5.50 4.73 6.45
N GLY A 150 5.44 4.33 7.72
CA GLY A 150 6.49 4.66 8.70
C GLY A 150 7.85 4.06 8.33
N SER A 151 7.89 2.79 7.94
CA SER A 151 9.09 2.10 7.47
C SER A 151 9.68 2.75 6.22
N SER A 152 8.82 3.10 5.27
CA SER A 152 9.23 3.70 4.00
C SER A 152 9.84 5.08 4.19
N LEU A 153 9.25 5.90 5.04
CA LEU A 153 9.78 7.23 5.36
C LEU A 153 11.07 7.16 6.18
N GLU A 154 11.17 6.23 7.14
CA GLU A 154 12.41 6.01 7.88
C GLU A 154 13.58 5.70 6.94
N GLU A 155 13.39 4.79 5.99
CA GLU A 155 14.43 4.44 5.02
C GLU A 155 14.75 5.61 4.09
N LEU A 156 13.74 6.32 3.61
CA LEU A 156 13.93 7.53 2.78
C LEU A 156 14.82 8.55 3.50
N PHE A 157 14.49 8.90 4.74
CA PHE A 157 15.26 9.87 5.52
C PHE A 157 16.65 9.36 5.89
N ARG A 158 16.81 8.05 6.13
CA ARG A 158 18.10 7.41 6.35
C ARG A 158 19.02 7.52 5.12
N ILE A 159 18.49 7.38 3.91
CA ILE A 159 19.23 7.55 2.65
C ILE A 159 19.58 9.02 2.47
N LEU A 160 18.61 9.92 2.60
CA LEU A 160 18.82 11.37 2.45
C LEU A 160 19.85 11.93 3.43
N GLY A 161 19.85 11.45 4.68
CA GLY A 161 20.83 11.87 5.69
C GLY A 161 22.28 11.50 5.38
N LYS A 162 22.54 10.68 4.36
CA LYS A 162 23.88 10.32 3.88
C LYS A 162 24.31 11.10 2.63
N ARG A 163 23.37 11.81 1.99
CA ARG A 163 23.66 12.60 0.79
C ARG A 163 24.27 13.94 1.15
N TRP A 164 25.18 14.41 0.31
CA TRP A 164 25.79 15.75 0.46
C TRP A 164 24.74 16.84 0.23
N ASN A 165 23.98 16.74 -0.86
CA ASN A 165 22.88 17.63 -1.17
C ASN A 165 21.55 16.96 -0.83
N VAL A 166 20.74 17.58 0.01
CA VAL A 166 19.43 17.09 0.41
C VAL A 166 18.35 17.98 -0.23
N PRO A 167 17.50 17.47 -1.11
CA PRO A 167 16.38 18.23 -1.66
C PRO A 167 15.35 18.55 -0.57
N ALA A 168 14.55 19.59 -0.78
CA ALA A 168 13.35 19.81 0.04
C ALA A 168 12.37 18.64 -0.15
N ILE A 169 11.88 18.07 0.94
CA ILE A 169 10.99 16.90 0.91
C ILE A 169 9.59 17.32 1.36
N ASP A 170 8.60 16.99 0.52
CA ASP A 170 7.19 17.16 0.82
C ASP A 170 6.50 15.77 0.72
N VAL A 171 6.00 15.26 1.83
CA VAL A 171 5.38 13.93 1.87
C VAL A 171 3.87 14.07 1.80
N VAL A 172 3.23 13.40 0.83
CA VAL A 172 1.78 13.29 0.77
C VAL A 172 1.31 12.45 1.96
N PRO A 173 0.40 12.96 2.79
CA PRO A 173 -0.13 12.20 3.93
C PRO A 173 -0.92 10.97 3.46
N PRO A 174 -1.26 10.04 4.37
CA PRO A 174 -2.21 8.97 4.06
C PRO A 174 -3.48 9.54 3.44
N PHE A 175 -3.93 8.91 2.37
CA PHE A 175 -5.01 9.44 1.51
C PHE A 175 -6.26 8.55 1.54
N TYR A 176 -6.46 7.81 2.64
CA TYR A 176 -7.57 6.87 2.86
C TYR A 176 -8.96 7.53 2.78
N ASP A 177 -9.04 8.85 2.97
CA ASP A 177 -10.23 9.70 2.94
C ASP A 177 -10.18 10.77 1.83
N ALA A 178 -9.23 10.64 0.90
CA ALA A 178 -9.11 11.60 -0.19
C ALA A 178 -10.15 11.33 -1.28
N PRO A 179 -10.99 12.32 -1.64
CA PRO A 179 -12.03 12.13 -2.65
C PRO A 179 -11.54 11.55 -4.00
N PRO A 180 -10.37 11.90 -4.54
CA PRO A 180 -9.88 11.28 -5.77
C PRO A 180 -9.63 9.78 -5.63
N PHE A 181 -9.09 9.32 -4.50
CA PHE A 181 -8.88 7.91 -4.22
C PHE A 181 -10.22 7.15 -4.11
N GLU A 182 -11.17 7.72 -3.40
CA GLU A 182 -12.51 7.14 -3.21
C GLU A 182 -13.25 6.99 -4.55
N ARG A 183 -13.19 8.03 -5.40
CA ARG A 183 -13.76 7.98 -6.77
C ARG A 183 -13.08 6.91 -7.63
N ALA A 184 -11.75 6.78 -7.56
CA ALA A 184 -11.02 5.77 -8.31
C ALA A 184 -11.40 4.35 -7.89
N LEU A 185 -11.54 4.08 -6.57
CA LEU A 185 -12.01 2.79 -6.07
C LEU A 185 -13.41 2.44 -6.59
N ALA A 186 -14.33 3.41 -6.52
CA ALA A 186 -15.68 3.23 -7.02
C ALA A 186 -15.72 3.01 -8.54
N ALA A 187 -14.93 3.78 -9.30
CA ALA A 187 -14.89 3.67 -10.75
C ALA A 187 -14.38 2.31 -11.24
N VAL A 188 -13.42 1.71 -10.53
CA VAL A 188 -12.91 0.35 -10.84
C VAL A 188 -13.87 -0.72 -10.35
N GLY A 189 -14.47 -0.53 -9.18
CA GLY A 189 -15.27 -1.56 -8.53
C GLY A 189 -16.73 -1.64 -9.00
N ALA A 190 -17.38 -0.52 -9.30
CA ALA A 190 -18.79 -0.49 -9.64
C ALA A 190 -19.17 -1.34 -10.88
N PRO A 191 -18.39 -1.33 -11.97
CA PRO A 191 -18.68 -2.21 -13.11
C PRO A 191 -18.63 -3.70 -12.75
N VAL A 192 -17.61 -4.09 -11.95
CA VAL A 192 -17.46 -5.48 -11.51
C VAL A 192 -18.60 -5.89 -10.58
N HIS A 193 -19.01 -5.01 -9.66
CA HIS A 193 -20.14 -5.23 -8.78
C HIS A 193 -21.44 -5.41 -9.56
N ALA A 194 -21.71 -4.53 -10.53
CA ALA A 194 -22.93 -4.58 -11.34
C ALA A 194 -23.00 -5.84 -12.21
N GLU A 195 -21.88 -6.26 -12.82
CA GLU A 195 -21.78 -7.46 -13.62
C GLU A 195 -21.91 -8.74 -12.77
N PHE A 196 -21.14 -8.82 -11.68
CA PHE A 196 -21.05 -10.02 -10.86
C PHE A 196 -22.29 -10.25 -10.01
N ARG A 197 -22.99 -9.20 -9.55
CA ARG A 197 -24.19 -9.27 -8.70
C ARG A 197 -23.97 -10.17 -7.47
N PRO A 198 -23.08 -9.77 -6.55
CA PRO A 198 -22.74 -10.58 -5.38
C PRO A 198 -23.90 -10.64 -4.38
N ASP A 199 -23.96 -11.71 -3.59
CA ASP A 199 -24.84 -11.81 -2.42
C ASP A 199 -24.28 -11.02 -1.22
N HIS A 200 -22.97 -10.77 -1.23
CA HIS A 200 -22.29 -10.02 -0.19
C HIS A 200 -20.92 -9.49 -0.67
N VAL A 201 -20.52 -8.36 -0.12
CA VAL A 201 -19.24 -7.74 -0.42
C VAL A 201 -18.28 -7.87 0.76
N LEU A 202 -17.06 -8.32 0.52
CA LEU A 202 -15.98 -8.28 1.51
C LEU A 202 -15.04 -7.12 1.17
N MET A 203 -14.72 -6.33 2.18
CA MET A 203 -13.66 -5.31 2.10
C MET A 203 -12.49 -5.78 2.97
N SER A 204 -11.59 -6.53 2.32
CA SER A 204 -10.45 -7.19 2.97
C SER A 204 -9.21 -6.29 2.96
N PHE A 205 -8.71 -5.97 4.13
CA PHE A 205 -7.49 -5.20 4.32
C PHE A 205 -6.38 -6.11 4.85
N HIS A 206 -5.12 -5.71 4.68
CA HIS A 206 -4.03 -6.46 5.34
C HIS A 206 -4.18 -6.36 6.86
N GLY A 207 -4.11 -7.48 7.56
CA GLY A 207 -4.15 -7.49 9.01
C GLY A 207 -2.88 -6.90 9.63
N LEU A 208 -3.00 -6.38 10.84
CA LEU A 208 -1.86 -5.96 11.66
C LEU A 208 -1.97 -6.57 13.07
N PRO A 209 -0.84 -6.82 13.75
CA PRO A 209 -0.87 -7.21 15.15
C PRO A 209 -1.55 -6.12 16.00
N GLU A 210 -2.42 -6.51 16.92
CA GLU A 210 -3.14 -5.57 17.80
C GLU A 210 -2.19 -4.61 18.54
N ARG A 211 -1.00 -5.09 18.94
CA ARG A 211 -0.02 -4.24 19.61
C ARG A 211 0.44 -3.07 18.75
N GLN A 212 0.47 -3.21 17.42
CA GLN A 212 0.80 -2.09 16.51
C GLN A 212 -0.32 -1.06 16.45
N ILE A 213 -1.57 -1.53 16.50
CA ILE A 213 -2.74 -0.62 16.57
C ILE A 213 -2.74 0.14 17.90
N ARG A 214 -2.49 -0.54 19.02
CA ARG A 214 -2.40 0.13 20.34
C ARG A 214 -1.26 1.15 20.40
N LYS A 215 -0.12 0.88 19.75
CA LYS A 215 1.00 1.83 19.66
C LYS A 215 0.69 3.09 18.82
N SER A 216 -0.29 3.04 17.93
CA SER A 216 -0.69 4.20 17.13
C SER A 216 -1.67 5.14 17.86
N ASP A 217 -2.14 4.75 19.03
CA ASP A 217 -3.04 5.51 19.86
C ASP A 217 -2.26 6.34 20.89
N PRO A 218 -2.18 7.67 20.75
CA PRO A 218 -1.43 8.51 21.69
C PRO A 218 -2.06 8.57 23.08
N SER A 219 -3.35 8.26 23.21
CA SER A 219 -4.04 8.22 24.52
C SER A 219 -3.79 6.90 25.28
N GLY A 220 -3.45 5.82 24.55
CA GLY A 220 -3.30 4.47 25.10
C GLY A 220 -4.61 3.83 25.61
N ALA A 221 -5.76 4.49 25.43
CA ALA A 221 -7.04 4.12 26.04
C ALA A 221 -8.21 4.04 25.04
N HIS A 222 -7.99 4.32 23.75
CA HIS A 222 -9.05 4.39 22.75
C HIS A 222 -9.06 3.18 21.80
N CYS A 223 -7.93 2.93 21.12
CA CYS A 223 -7.86 1.91 20.08
C CYS A 223 -7.93 0.48 20.66
N LEU A 224 -8.90 -0.32 20.16
CA LEU A 224 -9.21 -1.67 20.66
C LEU A 224 -9.64 -1.72 22.12
N ALA A 225 -9.98 -0.58 22.75
CA ALA A 225 -10.48 -0.51 24.09
C ALA A 225 -12.01 -0.60 24.16
N GLN A 226 -12.70 -0.22 23.07
CA GLN A 226 -14.15 -0.26 22.95
C GLN A 226 -14.56 -0.66 21.53
N ALA A 227 -15.73 -1.29 21.40
CA ALA A 227 -16.24 -1.81 20.11
C ALA A 227 -16.40 -0.69 19.05
N SER A 228 -16.81 0.51 19.46
CA SER A 228 -17.06 1.66 18.60
C SER A 228 -15.80 2.47 18.24
N CYS A 229 -14.61 2.06 18.64
CA CYS A 229 -13.38 2.86 18.47
C CYS A 229 -13.03 3.19 17.00
N CYS A 230 -13.66 2.53 16.03
CA CYS A 230 -13.45 2.75 14.59
C CYS A 230 -14.66 3.36 13.88
N ASP A 231 -15.71 3.77 14.60
CA ASP A 231 -16.95 4.29 13.98
C ASP A 231 -16.72 5.65 13.31
N ARG A 232 -15.78 6.41 13.82
CA ARG A 232 -15.37 7.70 13.25
C ARG A 232 -13.88 7.96 13.48
N ILE A 233 -13.28 8.78 12.61
CA ILE A 233 -11.94 9.31 12.82
C ILE A 233 -11.98 10.44 13.86
N SER A 234 -11.00 10.44 14.75
CA SER A 234 -10.80 11.43 15.80
C SER A 234 -9.30 11.58 16.09
N ASP A 235 -8.91 12.55 16.92
CA ASP A 235 -7.51 12.77 17.30
C ASP A 235 -6.88 11.51 17.95
N ALA A 236 -7.68 10.74 18.71
CA ALA A 236 -7.21 9.53 19.38
C ALA A 236 -6.87 8.39 18.39
N ASN A 237 -7.50 8.35 17.21
CA ASN A 237 -7.33 7.28 16.23
C ASN A 237 -6.90 7.77 14.83
N ALA A 238 -6.48 9.02 14.70
CA ALA A 238 -6.09 9.63 13.43
C ALA A 238 -5.04 8.80 12.66
N ASN A 239 -4.09 8.18 13.38
CA ASN A 239 -3.08 7.30 12.83
C ASN A 239 -3.41 5.81 12.97
N CYS A 240 -4.62 5.45 13.34
CA CYS A 240 -5.03 4.07 13.51
C CYS A 240 -5.39 3.43 12.17
N TYR A 241 -4.58 2.49 11.70
CA TYR A 241 -4.80 1.74 10.47
C TYR A 241 -6.22 1.13 10.40
N ARG A 242 -6.67 0.50 11.50
CA ARG A 242 -7.99 -0.14 11.57
C ARG A 242 -9.12 0.88 11.39
N ALA A 243 -9.05 2.04 12.05
CA ALA A 243 -10.04 3.09 11.91
C ALA A 243 -10.08 3.67 10.48
N GLN A 244 -8.91 3.89 9.87
CA GLN A 244 -8.80 4.35 8.49
C GLN A 244 -9.32 3.30 7.50
N SER A 245 -9.09 2.01 7.73
CA SER A 245 -9.66 0.92 6.92
C SER A 245 -11.18 0.89 6.98
N TYR A 246 -11.77 1.03 8.17
CA TYR A 246 -13.23 1.13 8.33
C TYR A 246 -13.81 2.39 7.68
N HIS A 247 -13.08 3.51 7.72
CA HIS A 247 -13.50 4.74 7.03
C HIS A 247 -13.56 4.53 5.51
N THR A 248 -12.45 4.05 4.90
CA THR A 248 -12.41 3.73 3.46
C THR A 248 -13.53 2.78 3.06
N ALA A 249 -13.79 1.75 3.88
CA ALA A 249 -14.85 0.78 3.61
C ALA A 249 -16.24 1.41 3.61
N ARG A 250 -16.54 2.27 4.59
CA ARG A 250 -17.84 2.97 4.65
C ARG A 250 -18.08 3.87 3.45
N VAL A 251 -17.06 4.63 3.05
CA VAL A 251 -17.18 5.51 1.89
C VAL A 251 -17.35 4.71 0.61
N LEU A 252 -16.56 3.65 0.41
CA LEU A 252 -16.71 2.76 -0.75
C LEU A 252 -18.09 2.09 -0.78
N ALA A 253 -18.60 1.62 0.36
CA ALA A 253 -19.94 1.07 0.46
C ALA A 253 -21.02 2.09 0.05
N GLY A 254 -20.92 3.32 0.53
CA GLY A 254 -21.81 4.42 0.12
C GLY A 254 -21.76 4.68 -1.38
N ASN A 255 -20.56 4.74 -1.97
CA ASN A 255 -20.39 4.94 -3.41
C ASN A 255 -20.92 3.78 -4.27
N LEU A 256 -21.01 2.57 -3.71
CA LEU A 256 -21.59 1.40 -4.36
C LEU A 256 -23.08 1.19 -4.06
N GLY A 257 -23.69 2.04 -3.22
CA GLY A 257 -25.08 1.92 -2.80
C GLY A 257 -25.35 0.73 -1.86
N LEU A 258 -24.33 0.27 -1.12
CA LEU A 258 -24.45 -0.87 -0.20
C LEU A 258 -24.97 -0.43 1.17
N GLY A 259 -25.95 -1.17 1.69
CA GLY A 259 -26.42 -1.05 3.07
C GLY A 259 -25.44 -1.69 4.07
N ALA A 260 -25.64 -1.43 5.35
CA ALA A 260 -24.77 -1.92 6.43
C ALA A 260 -24.69 -3.46 6.52
N THR A 261 -25.69 -4.18 6.00
CA THR A 261 -25.76 -5.65 5.99
C THR A 261 -25.20 -6.26 4.71
N ASP A 262 -24.87 -5.47 3.70
CA ASP A 262 -24.47 -5.94 2.37
C ASP A 262 -22.97 -6.14 2.26
N TYR A 263 -22.20 -5.66 3.23
CA TYR A 263 -20.75 -5.80 3.24
C TYR A 263 -20.18 -6.10 4.62
N THR A 264 -18.98 -6.63 4.63
CA THR A 264 -18.19 -6.88 5.85
C THR A 264 -16.75 -6.41 5.66
N VAL A 265 -16.24 -5.66 6.66
CA VAL A 265 -14.81 -5.32 6.74
C VAL A 265 -14.08 -6.47 7.43
N CYS A 266 -13.00 -6.96 6.84
CA CYS A 266 -12.21 -8.04 7.40
C CYS A 266 -10.71 -7.83 7.13
N PHE A 267 -9.86 -8.65 7.79
CA PHE A 267 -8.43 -8.50 7.77
C PHE A 267 -7.75 -9.81 7.42
N GLN A 268 -6.90 -9.79 6.39
CA GLN A 268 -6.19 -10.94 5.83
C GLN A 268 -4.73 -11.03 6.30
N SER A 269 -4.02 -12.08 5.89
CA SER A 269 -2.56 -12.23 5.99
C SER A 269 -2.01 -12.32 7.41
N ARG A 270 -2.82 -12.78 8.39
CA ARG A 270 -2.33 -12.97 9.76
C ARG A 270 -1.18 -13.97 9.82
N LEU A 271 -0.20 -13.70 10.68
CA LEU A 271 0.99 -14.50 10.83
C LEU A 271 1.27 -14.86 12.31
N GLY A 272 1.57 -16.14 12.54
CA GLY A 272 1.97 -16.61 13.88
C GLY A 272 0.82 -16.69 14.88
N ARG A 273 1.16 -16.61 16.20
CA ARG A 273 0.22 -16.81 17.32
C ARG A 273 -0.13 -15.52 18.06
N THR A 274 0.49 -14.39 17.73
CA THR A 274 0.14 -13.11 18.34
C THR A 274 -1.25 -12.67 17.92
N PRO A 275 -2.00 -11.95 18.78
CA PRO A 275 -3.29 -11.40 18.41
C PRO A 275 -3.15 -10.40 17.24
N TRP A 276 -4.00 -10.57 16.22
CA TRP A 276 -4.13 -9.71 15.06
C TRP A 276 -5.53 -9.12 15.05
N ILE A 277 -5.68 -7.94 14.44
CA ILE A 277 -6.98 -7.27 14.31
C ILE A 277 -7.98 -8.16 13.60
N GLU A 278 -9.20 -8.13 14.10
CA GLU A 278 -10.34 -8.92 13.65
C GLU A 278 -11.43 -8.02 13.02
N PRO A 279 -12.37 -8.66 12.26
CA PRO A 279 -12.53 -10.09 11.96
C PRO A 279 -11.55 -10.59 10.88
N HIS A 280 -11.14 -11.85 10.97
CA HIS A 280 -10.20 -12.44 10.01
C HIS A 280 -10.91 -12.90 8.73
N THR A 281 -10.34 -12.57 7.57
CA THR A 281 -10.92 -12.88 6.26
C THR A 281 -11.18 -14.37 6.06
N ASP A 282 -10.24 -15.24 6.44
CA ASP A 282 -10.35 -16.70 6.31
C ASP A 282 -11.52 -17.30 7.13
N LYS A 283 -11.89 -16.67 8.24
CA LYS A 283 -13.07 -17.07 9.03
C LYS A 283 -14.36 -16.50 8.45
N VAL A 284 -14.37 -15.21 8.13
CA VAL A 284 -15.54 -14.52 7.62
C VAL A 284 -16.09 -15.17 6.36
N LEU A 285 -15.23 -15.54 5.40
CA LEU A 285 -15.68 -16.18 4.15
C LEU A 285 -16.34 -17.54 4.39
N VAL A 286 -15.82 -18.34 5.34
CA VAL A 286 -16.42 -19.63 5.71
C VAL A 286 -17.77 -19.43 6.41
N ASP A 287 -17.88 -18.46 7.30
CA ASP A 287 -19.10 -18.15 8.03
C ASP A 287 -20.20 -17.64 7.06
N LEU A 288 -19.84 -16.81 6.08
CA LEU A 288 -20.76 -16.34 5.03
C LEU A 288 -21.24 -17.49 4.14
N ALA A 289 -20.35 -18.41 3.75
CA ALA A 289 -20.76 -19.61 2.97
C ALA A 289 -21.75 -20.45 3.75
N LYS A 290 -21.50 -20.71 5.04
CA LYS A 290 -22.42 -21.44 5.94
C LYS A 290 -23.74 -20.71 6.17
N ALA A 291 -23.72 -19.37 6.14
CA ALA A 291 -24.94 -18.54 6.20
C ALA A 291 -25.71 -18.50 4.86
N GLY A 292 -25.29 -19.26 3.86
CA GLY A 292 -25.98 -19.40 2.58
C GLY A 292 -25.59 -18.37 1.52
N LYS A 293 -24.59 -17.52 1.77
CA LYS A 293 -24.06 -16.63 0.73
C LYS A 293 -23.30 -17.44 -0.32
N LYS A 294 -23.65 -17.26 -1.58
CA LYS A 294 -23.15 -18.05 -2.71
C LYS A 294 -22.10 -17.34 -3.56
N ARG A 295 -22.22 -16.02 -3.65
CA ARG A 295 -21.38 -15.19 -4.53
C ARG A 295 -20.78 -14.03 -3.71
N LEU A 296 -19.47 -14.07 -3.50
CA LEU A 296 -18.76 -13.01 -2.77
C LEU A 296 -17.95 -12.14 -3.74
N LEU A 297 -18.09 -10.85 -3.62
CA LEU A 297 -17.20 -9.88 -4.27
C LEU A 297 -16.22 -9.34 -3.23
N VAL A 298 -14.93 -9.39 -3.52
CA VAL A 298 -13.89 -8.96 -2.58
C VAL A 298 -13.15 -7.75 -3.12
N PHE A 299 -13.13 -6.68 -2.35
CA PHE A 299 -12.25 -5.53 -2.53
C PHE A 299 -11.06 -5.65 -1.58
N CYS A 300 -9.88 -5.21 -2.04
CA CYS A 300 -8.66 -5.10 -1.22
C CYS A 300 -8.17 -3.64 -1.18
N PRO A 301 -8.87 -2.70 -0.50
CA PRO A 301 -8.62 -1.26 -0.66
C PRO A 301 -7.31 -0.75 -0.05
N ALA A 302 -6.58 -1.58 0.69
CA ALA A 302 -5.23 -1.26 1.17
C ALA A 302 -4.15 -1.46 0.10
N PHE A 303 -4.48 -2.13 -1.01
CA PHE A 303 -3.56 -2.50 -2.08
C PHE A 303 -3.92 -1.75 -3.36
N VAL A 304 -3.16 -0.70 -3.68
CA VAL A 304 -3.39 0.07 -4.91
C VAL A 304 -2.86 -0.62 -6.16
N ALA A 305 -2.05 -1.65 -6.01
CA ALA A 305 -1.56 -2.51 -7.10
C ALA A 305 -1.73 -3.98 -6.71
N ASP A 306 -2.12 -4.81 -7.68
CA ASP A 306 -2.24 -6.25 -7.48
C ASP A 306 -0.90 -6.87 -7.10
N CYS A 307 -0.93 -7.78 -6.14
CA CYS A 307 0.24 -8.36 -5.50
C CYS A 307 -0.06 -9.79 -5.03
N LEU A 308 0.85 -10.36 -4.24
CA LEU A 308 0.70 -11.71 -3.71
C LEU A 308 -0.57 -11.83 -2.84
N GLU A 309 -0.82 -10.82 -2.04
CA GLU A 309 -1.93 -10.75 -1.08
C GLU A 309 -3.30 -10.62 -1.76
N THR A 310 -3.38 -10.01 -2.96
CA THR A 310 -4.63 -9.90 -3.71
C THR A 310 -4.84 -11.11 -4.61
N LEU A 311 -3.84 -11.49 -5.40
CA LEU A 311 -4.00 -12.51 -6.43
C LEU A 311 -3.91 -13.93 -5.87
N GLU A 312 -2.86 -14.27 -5.08
CA GLU A 312 -2.73 -15.63 -4.54
C GLU A 312 -3.60 -15.83 -3.30
N GLU A 313 -3.57 -14.88 -2.37
CA GLU A 313 -4.28 -15.07 -1.10
C GLU A 313 -5.80 -14.96 -1.28
N ILE A 314 -6.30 -13.96 -2.01
CA ILE A 314 -7.74 -13.74 -2.18
C ILE A 314 -8.26 -14.44 -3.44
N ALA A 315 -7.77 -14.12 -4.63
CA ALA A 315 -8.37 -14.63 -5.87
C ALA A 315 -8.19 -16.13 -6.04
N MET A 316 -7.14 -16.75 -5.46
CA MET A 316 -6.92 -18.19 -5.58
C MET A 316 -7.31 -18.92 -4.28
N ARG A 317 -6.62 -18.67 -3.17
CA ARG A 317 -6.75 -19.45 -1.93
C ARG A 317 -8.08 -19.18 -1.23
N ALA A 318 -8.43 -17.92 -0.96
CA ALA A 318 -9.70 -17.58 -0.32
C ALA A 318 -10.91 -18.02 -1.16
N ARG A 319 -10.80 -17.93 -2.51
CA ARG A 319 -11.82 -18.47 -3.41
C ARG A 319 -12.00 -19.99 -3.25
N ALA A 320 -10.90 -20.74 -3.21
CA ALA A 320 -10.94 -22.18 -3.00
C ALA A 320 -11.57 -22.56 -1.64
N ASP A 321 -11.17 -21.85 -0.57
CA ASP A 321 -11.70 -22.06 0.78
C ASP A 321 -13.21 -21.74 0.86
N PHE A 322 -13.64 -20.64 0.23
CA PHE A 322 -15.05 -20.27 0.16
C PHE A 322 -15.91 -21.33 -0.57
N MET A 323 -15.43 -21.79 -1.72
CA MET A 323 -16.13 -22.83 -2.49
C MET A 323 -16.17 -24.15 -1.72
N ALA A 324 -15.09 -24.54 -1.05
CA ALA A 324 -15.05 -25.74 -0.19
C ALA A 324 -16.02 -25.65 1.00
N ALA A 325 -16.31 -24.42 1.48
CA ALA A 325 -17.28 -24.17 2.54
C ALA A 325 -18.76 -24.15 2.06
N GLY A 326 -19.02 -24.26 0.77
CA GLY A 326 -20.38 -24.31 0.19
C GLY A 326 -20.78 -23.07 -0.61
N GLY A 327 -19.84 -22.13 -0.83
CA GLY A 327 -20.00 -21.03 -1.78
C GLY A 327 -19.96 -21.50 -3.24
N GLU A 328 -20.38 -20.65 -4.16
CA GLU A 328 -20.39 -20.96 -5.60
C GLU A 328 -19.28 -20.21 -6.35
N ASP A 329 -19.09 -18.93 -6.07
CA ASP A 329 -18.03 -18.14 -6.67
C ASP A 329 -17.58 -16.98 -5.76
N LEU A 330 -16.28 -16.69 -5.78
CA LEU A 330 -15.68 -15.52 -5.19
C LEU A 330 -14.89 -14.79 -6.26
N ARG A 331 -15.21 -13.51 -6.46
CA ARG A 331 -14.52 -12.65 -7.43
C ARG A 331 -13.75 -11.56 -6.70
N LEU A 332 -12.48 -11.41 -7.04
CA LEU A 332 -11.66 -10.27 -6.62
C LEU A 332 -11.94 -9.09 -7.57
N VAL A 333 -12.19 -7.91 -7.01
CA VAL A 333 -12.10 -6.66 -7.78
C VAL A 333 -10.61 -6.35 -7.99
N PRO A 334 -10.16 -6.11 -9.24
CA PRO A 334 -8.78 -5.72 -9.48
C PRO A 334 -8.38 -4.52 -8.62
N SER A 335 -7.15 -4.49 -8.15
CA SER A 335 -6.59 -3.28 -7.55
C SER A 335 -6.61 -2.11 -8.55
N LEU A 336 -6.36 -0.90 -8.09
CA LEU A 336 -6.37 0.29 -8.96
C LEU A 336 -5.32 0.22 -10.06
N ASN A 337 -4.19 -0.46 -9.82
CA ASN A 337 -3.12 -0.72 -10.77
C ASN A 337 -2.65 0.55 -11.49
N ALA A 338 -2.85 0.62 -12.81
CA ALA A 338 -2.62 1.82 -13.63
C ALA A 338 -3.91 2.23 -14.38
N ALA A 339 -5.08 1.93 -13.82
CA ALA A 339 -6.35 2.36 -14.40
C ALA A 339 -6.41 3.89 -14.52
N ALA A 340 -6.98 4.40 -15.61
CA ALA A 340 -7.04 5.82 -15.86
C ALA A 340 -7.63 6.63 -14.68
N PRO A 341 -8.73 6.20 -14.01
CA PRO A 341 -9.23 6.92 -12.83
C PRO A 341 -8.22 7.01 -11.69
N TRP A 342 -7.31 6.03 -11.56
CA TRP A 342 -6.27 6.06 -10.54
C TRP A 342 -5.09 6.95 -10.92
N VAL A 343 -4.66 6.94 -12.17
CA VAL A 343 -3.65 7.88 -12.68
C VAL A 343 -4.13 9.32 -12.45
N ASP A 344 -5.38 9.62 -12.80
CA ASP A 344 -5.99 10.95 -12.59
C ASP A 344 -6.04 11.31 -11.09
N ALA A 345 -6.43 10.36 -10.23
CA ALA A 345 -6.46 10.55 -8.79
C ALA A 345 -5.07 10.85 -8.21
N VAL A 346 -4.03 10.13 -8.65
CA VAL A 346 -2.65 10.39 -8.23
C VAL A 346 -2.20 11.79 -8.66
N VAL A 347 -2.51 12.21 -9.88
CA VAL A 347 -2.22 13.56 -10.36
C VAL A 347 -2.95 14.60 -9.52
N GLU A 348 -4.22 14.37 -9.17
CA GLU A 348 -5.00 15.27 -8.33
C GLU A 348 -4.42 15.38 -6.91
N LEU A 349 -3.94 14.28 -6.32
CA LEU A 349 -3.25 14.28 -5.01
C LEU A 349 -1.92 15.05 -5.04
N LEU A 350 -1.22 15.03 -6.16
CA LEU A 350 0.08 15.70 -6.32
C LEU A 350 -0.04 17.19 -6.68
N ARG A 351 -1.08 17.56 -7.45
CA ARG A 351 -1.24 18.90 -8.03
C ARG A 351 -1.15 20.07 -7.03
N PRO A 352 -1.73 20.00 -5.82
CA PRO A 352 -1.63 21.10 -4.85
C PRO A 352 -0.22 21.34 -4.32
N ARG A 353 0.71 20.41 -4.60
CA ARG A 353 2.09 20.41 -4.10
C ARG A 353 3.12 20.71 -5.19
N LEU A 354 2.71 20.69 -6.46
CA LEU A 354 3.54 21.06 -7.61
C LEU A 354 3.62 22.58 -7.75
#